data_1763c7ab910395a8eb2dc9dfdf0fe567
#
_entry.id   1763c7ab910395a8eb2dc9dfdf0fe567
#
_cell.length_a   1.000
_cell.length_b   1.000
_cell.length_c   1.000
_cell.angle_alpha   90.00
_cell.angle_beta   90.00
_cell.angle_gamma   90.00
#
_symmetry.space_group_name_H-M   'P 1'
#
loop_
_entity.id
_entity.type
_entity.pdbx_description
1 polymer ?
#
loop_
_entity_poly.entity_id
_entity_poly.type
_entity_poly.pdbx_seq_one_letter_code
_entity_poly.pdbx_strand_id
1 'polypeptide(L)'
;MNTPQSTMIQENKALALKFNDVAKKLGLSRTGLNFLIAKNPDFPRPFKLADGEKAHNYFDYTEVLNWYEIQKKNRSSVSRKQ
;
A
#
# COMPACT_ATOMS: atom_id res chain seq x y z
N MET A 1 -4.17 -30.06 -6.91
CA MET A 1 -4.27 -29.53 -6.62
C MET A 1 -4.08 -28.85 -6.55
N ASN A 2 -4.05 -28.69 -6.63
CA ASN A 2 -3.94 -28.00 -6.42
C ASN A 2 -3.84 -27.21 -6.31
N THR A 3 -3.83 -27.08 -6.59
CA THR A 3 -3.84 -26.38 -6.36
C THR A 3 -3.69 -25.62 -6.00
N PRO A 4 -3.62 -25.68 -6.11
CA PRO A 4 -3.61 -24.91 -5.58
C PRO A 4 -3.23 -24.09 -5.12
N GLN A 5 -2.98 -24.30 -5.16
CA GLN A 5 -2.75 -23.57 -4.60
C GLN A 5 -2.36 -22.67 -4.73
N SER A 6 -2.17 -22.76 -5.13
CA SER A 6 -1.93 -21.83 -5.19
C SER A 6 -2.31 -20.99 -5.44
N THR A 7 -2.58 -21.05 -5.75
CA THR A 7 -3.22 -20.31 -5.93
C THR A 7 -3.58 -19.56 -5.14
N MET A 8 -3.74 -19.77 -4.74
CA MET A 8 -4.16 -19.18 -3.89
C MET A 8 -3.55 -18.13 -3.44
N ILE A 9 -2.59 -18.14 -3.54
CA ILE A 9 -1.88 -17.19 -3.09
C ILE A 9 -2.17 -15.94 -3.68
N GLN A 10 -2.27 -15.91 -4.86
CA GLN A 10 -2.48 -14.74 -5.50
C GLN A 10 -3.79 -14.23 -5.19
N GLU A 11 -4.58 -15.05 -4.75
CA GLU A 11 -5.82 -14.62 -4.48
C GLU A 11 -5.82 -13.78 -3.33
N ASN A 12 -4.76 -13.68 -2.67
CA ASN A 12 -4.72 -12.87 -1.57
C ASN A 12 -4.47 -11.46 -1.85
N LYS A 13 -4.49 -11.05 -3.07
CA LYS A 13 -4.27 -9.71 -3.37
C LYS A 13 -5.51 -8.94 -3.15
N ALA A 14 -5.70 -8.38 -2.00
CA ALA A 14 -6.88 -7.58 -1.72
C ALA A 14 -6.80 -6.31 -2.53
N LEU A 15 -7.93 -5.88 -3.06
CA LEU A 15 -7.97 -4.63 -3.81
C LEU A 15 -7.92 -3.43 -2.88
N ALA A 16 -8.43 -3.59 -1.67
CA ALA A 16 -8.43 -2.52 -0.69
C ALA A 16 -7.66 -2.96 0.54
N LEU A 17 -6.82 -2.12 1.05
CA LEU A 17 -5.96 -2.45 2.17
C LEU A 17 -6.23 -1.56 3.35
N LYS A 18 -6.21 -2.13 4.54
CA LYS A 18 -6.35 -1.34 5.73
C LYS A 18 -5.00 -0.70 6.03
N PHE A 19 -5.03 0.30 6.89
CA PHE A 19 -3.83 1.03 7.25
C PHE A 19 -2.69 0.11 7.69
N ASN A 20 -2.99 -0.83 8.56
CA ASN A 20 -1.97 -1.75 9.03
C ASN A 20 -1.41 -2.61 7.91
N ASP A 21 -2.24 -2.97 6.97
CA ASP A 21 -1.81 -3.80 5.85
C ASP A 21 -0.89 -3.02 4.93
N VAL A 22 -1.18 -1.74 4.74
CA VAL A 22 -0.31 -0.90 3.92
C VAL A 22 1.04 -0.78 4.61
N ALA A 23 1.02 -0.55 5.91
CA ALA A 23 2.27 -0.45 6.65
C ALA A 23 3.09 -1.70 6.50
N LYS A 24 2.46 -2.86 6.64
CA LYS A 24 3.17 -4.12 6.51
C LYS A 24 3.74 -4.31 5.13
N LYS A 25 2.97 -3.98 4.12
CA LYS A 25 3.46 -4.14 2.76
C LYS A 25 4.63 -3.24 2.45
N LEU A 26 4.67 -2.09 3.08
CA LEU A 26 5.78 -1.17 2.87
C LEU A 26 6.92 -1.39 3.86
N GLY A 27 6.73 -2.32 4.79
CA GLY A 27 7.76 -2.60 5.77
C GLY A 27 7.89 -1.54 6.83
N LEU A 28 6.78 -0.88 7.16
CA LEU A 28 6.80 0.22 8.12
C LEU A 28 5.97 -0.07 9.34
N SER A 29 6.26 0.60 10.41
CA SER A 29 5.39 0.56 11.58
C SER A 29 4.24 1.53 11.31
N ARG A 30 3.23 1.51 12.16
CA ARG A 30 2.12 2.44 12.02
C ARG A 30 2.61 3.88 12.11
N THR A 31 3.51 4.15 13.03
CA THR A 31 4.06 5.48 13.18
C THR A 31 4.84 5.87 11.92
N GLY A 32 5.60 4.92 11.40
CA GLY A 32 6.37 5.17 10.19
C GLY A 32 5.48 5.50 9.00
N LEU A 33 4.36 4.79 8.89
CA LEU A 33 3.45 5.06 7.78
C LEU A 33 2.78 6.42 7.95
N ASN A 34 2.39 6.78 9.17
CA ASN A 34 1.80 8.09 9.40
C ASN A 34 2.78 9.20 9.01
N PHE A 35 4.05 9.00 9.36
CA PHE A 35 5.07 9.98 9.03
C PHE A 35 5.25 10.07 7.52
N LEU A 36 5.26 8.95 6.86
CA LEU A 36 5.41 8.90 5.42
C LEU A 36 4.28 9.66 4.72
N ILE A 37 3.06 9.40 5.15
CA ILE A 37 1.90 10.05 4.57
C ILE A 37 1.97 11.56 4.80
N ALA A 38 2.37 11.95 5.99
CA ALA A 38 2.43 13.36 6.29
C ALA A 38 3.47 14.09 5.45
N LYS A 39 4.53 13.40 5.09
CA LYS A 39 5.57 14.02 4.31
C LYS A 39 5.38 13.90 2.81
N ASN A 40 4.47 13.09 2.38
CA ASN A 40 4.27 12.85 0.95
C ASN A 40 2.84 13.14 0.54
N PRO A 41 2.53 14.36 0.21
CA PRO A 41 1.15 14.71 -0.15
C PRO A 41 0.62 13.95 -1.35
N ASP A 42 1.51 13.37 -2.14
CA ASP A 42 1.10 12.59 -3.29
C ASP A 42 0.81 11.13 -2.94
N PHE A 43 0.97 10.73 -1.68
CA PHE A 43 0.64 9.36 -1.29
C PHE A 43 -0.86 9.17 -1.48
N PRO A 44 -1.31 7.99 -1.92
CA PRO A 44 -2.72 7.75 -2.18
C PRO A 44 -3.59 8.05 -0.96
N ARG A 45 -4.78 8.57 -1.20
CA ARG A 45 -5.67 8.89 -0.11
C ARG A 45 -6.59 7.75 0.20
N PRO A 46 -6.93 7.56 1.46
CA PRO A 46 -7.83 6.46 1.83
C PRO A 46 -9.26 6.78 1.46
N PHE A 47 -10.07 5.77 1.38
CA PHE A 47 -11.49 5.91 1.06
C PHE A 47 -12.28 4.89 1.86
N LYS A 48 -13.59 5.02 1.88
CA LYS A 48 -14.44 4.10 2.61
C LYS A 48 -15.22 3.26 1.64
N LEU A 49 -15.28 1.97 1.93
CA LEU A 49 -16.02 1.06 1.07
C LEU A 49 -17.50 1.07 1.35
N ALA A 50 -17.90 1.55 2.51
CA ALA A 50 -19.30 1.57 2.86
C ALA A 50 -19.60 2.80 3.66
N ASP A 51 -20.87 3.18 3.70
CA ASP A 51 -21.26 4.30 4.49
C ASP A 51 -21.42 3.88 5.92
N GLY A 52 -21.33 4.78 6.83
CA GLY A 52 -21.61 4.49 8.20
C GLY A 52 -20.46 4.88 9.09
N GLU A 53 -20.74 5.05 10.34
CA GLU A 53 -19.77 5.49 11.27
C GLU A 53 -18.72 4.49 11.52
N LYS A 54 -19.02 3.23 11.37
CA LYS A 54 -18.05 2.21 11.61
C LYS A 54 -17.28 1.78 10.41
N ALA A 55 -17.49 2.44 9.29
CA ALA A 55 -16.77 2.04 8.09
C ALA A 55 -15.29 2.38 8.26
N HIS A 56 -14.45 1.46 7.90
CA HIS A 56 -13.02 1.66 7.99
C HIS A 56 -12.49 2.36 6.76
N ASN A 57 -11.37 3.00 6.92
CA ASN A 57 -10.69 3.62 5.79
C ASN A 57 -9.81 2.58 5.13
N TYR A 58 -9.82 2.56 3.82
CA TYR A 58 -9.01 1.63 3.05
C TYR A 58 -8.17 2.39 2.04
N PHE A 59 -7.09 1.77 1.63
CA PHE A 59 -6.24 2.34 0.57
C PHE A 59 -6.36 1.42 -0.64
N ASP A 60 -6.34 1.97 -1.82
CA ASP A 60 -6.43 1.15 -3.02
C ASP A 60 -5.08 0.50 -3.29
N TYR A 61 -5.07 -0.81 -3.44
CA TYR A 61 -3.84 -1.55 -3.65
C TYR A 61 -3.07 -1.04 -4.86
N THR A 62 -3.74 -0.84 -5.97
CA THR A 62 -3.10 -0.41 -7.19
C THR A 62 -2.47 0.98 -7.05
N GLU A 63 -3.15 1.86 -6.35
CA GLU A 63 -2.61 3.21 -6.13
C GLU A 63 -1.36 3.15 -5.26
N VAL A 64 -1.38 2.34 -4.22
CA VAL A 64 -0.22 2.22 -3.36
C VAL A 64 0.93 1.60 -4.13
N LEU A 65 0.65 0.59 -4.93
CA LEU A 65 1.68 -0.05 -5.71
C LEU A 65 2.29 0.91 -6.71
N ASN A 66 1.48 1.70 -7.39
CA ASN A 66 1.97 2.67 -8.36
C ASN A 66 2.85 3.71 -7.68
N TRP A 67 2.42 4.19 -6.52
CA TRP A 67 3.20 5.18 -5.78
C TRP A 67 4.57 4.58 -5.43
N TYR A 68 4.56 3.33 -4.97
CA TYR A 68 5.78 2.65 -4.58
C TYR A 68 6.73 2.49 -5.77
N GLU A 69 6.19 2.12 -6.92
CA GLU A 69 7.01 1.94 -8.11
C GLU A 69 7.67 3.26 -8.54
N ILE A 70 6.94 4.34 -8.41
CA ILE A 70 7.48 5.64 -8.74
C ILE A 70 8.62 6.01 -7.80
N GLN A 71 8.47 5.70 -6.51
CA GLN A 71 9.53 5.98 -5.57
C GLN A 71 10.79 5.19 -5.89
N LYS A 72 10.61 3.96 -6.33
CA LYS A 72 11.75 3.14 -6.70
C LYS A 72 12.48 3.74 -7.91
N LYS A 73 11.75 4.23 -8.86
CA LYS A 73 12.35 4.84 -10.02
C LYS A 73 13.10 6.08 -9.65
N ASN A 74 12.55 6.88 -8.77
CA ASN A 74 13.20 8.10 -8.33
C ASN A 74 14.46 7.78 -7.58
N ARG A 75 14.41 6.75 -6.75
CA ARG A 75 15.56 6.36 -6.01
C ARG A 75 16.66 5.88 -6.91
N SER A 76 16.32 5.14 -7.93
CA SER A 76 17.27 4.63 -8.85
C SER A 76 18.03 5.73 -9.48
N SER A 77 17.37 6.77 -9.88
CA SER A 77 18.02 7.86 -10.49
C SER A 77 18.94 8.55 -9.54
N VAL A 78 18.55 8.66 -8.30
CA VAL A 78 19.38 9.32 -7.36
C VAL A 78 20.49 8.48 -6.88
N SER A 79 20.28 7.24 -6.67
CA SER A 79 21.27 6.39 -6.12
C SER A 79 22.47 6.28 -6.99
N ARG A 80 22.36 6.52 -8.26
CA ARG A 80 23.48 6.42 -9.02
C ARG A 80 24.43 7.46 -8.74
N LYS A 81 24.08 8.45 -8.07
CA LYS A 81 24.96 9.42 -7.77
C LYS A 81 25.89 9.07 -6.77
N GLN A 82 25.70 8.11 -6.08
CA GLN A 82 26.63 7.77 -5.12
C GLN A 82 27.53 7.03 -5.45
#